data_14e2bb32ee18148800a57968b64a1eb5
#
_entry.id   14e2bb32ee18148800a57968b64a1eb5
#
_cell.length_a   1.000
_cell.length_b   1.000
_cell.length_c   1.000
_cell.angle_alpha   90.00
_cell.angle_beta   90.00
_cell.angle_gamma   90.00
#
_symmetry.space_group_name_H-M   'P 1'
#
loop_
_entity.id
_entity.type
_entity.pdbx_description
1 polymer ?
#
loop_
_entity_poly.entity_id
_entity_poly.type
_entity_poly.pdbx_seq_one_letter_code
_entity_poly.pdbx_strand_id
1 'polypeptide(L)'
;MISPSDLGPGSPVQSCFVEDVEPWLVERISEDPTILGRGDLVLKRASWRSRRVSLLLENPAEMALYVLELQLGPTDDRHIIRLVERWDATRKRHWRKRCFAVLVAEQIAPRYLNILQLISRAVPVALREIRVSEAAGTVTLAAVRVGSLLR
;
A
#
# COMPACT_ATOMS: atom_id res chain seq x y z
N MET A 1 -6.04 8.76 25.10
CA MET A 1 -4.97 8.11 24.31
C MET A 1 -5.23 6.60 24.35
N ILE A 2 -5.43 5.99 23.21
CA ILE A 2 -5.63 4.54 23.12
C ILE A 2 -4.24 3.88 23.13
N SER A 3 -4.07 2.89 24.00
CA SER A 3 -2.82 2.15 24.06
C SER A 3 -2.66 1.25 22.83
N PRO A 4 -1.44 1.08 22.29
CA PRO A 4 -1.23 0.17 21.15
C PRO A 4 -1.72 -1.26 21.39
N SER A 5 -1.77 -1.69 22.64
CA SER A 5 -2.27 -3.01 23.03
C SER A 5 -3.78 -3.15 22.91
N ASP A 6 -4.50 -2.06 22.82
CA ASP A 6 -5.97 -2.07 22.72
C ASP A 6 -6.44 -2.15 21.26
N LEU A 7 -5.50 -2.17 20.32
CA LEU A 7 -5.77 -2.17 18.89
C LEU A 7 -5.66 -3.59 18.32
N GLY A 8 -6.79 -4.11 17.85
CA GLY A 8 -6.81 -5.39 17.14
C GLY A 8 -6.18 -5.30 15.75
N PRO A 9 -6.08 -6.44 15.04
CA PRO A 9 -5.56 -6.44 13.66
C PRO A 9 -6.34 -5.48 12.75
N GLY A 10 -5.64 -4.60 12.06
CA GLY A 10 -6.26 -3.60 11.20
C GLY A 10 -6.73 -2.34 11.92
N SER A 11 -6.45 -2.22 13.20
CA SER A 11 -6.80 -1.04 13.99
C SER A 11 -5.91 0.16 13.69
N PRO A 12 -6.34 1.39 14.06
CA PRO A 12 -5.53 2.57 13.85
C PRO A 12 -4.14 2.43 14.45
N VAL A 13 -3.14 2.71 13.66
CA VAL A 13 -1.76 2.78 14.11
C VAL A 13 -1.48 4.19 14.55
N GLN A 14 -0.70 4.29 15.55
CA GLN A 14 -0.41 5.47 16.30
C GLN A 14 -0.50 6.82 15.59
N SER A 15 -1.06 7.78 16.27
CA SER A 15 -1.05 9.17 15.86
C SER A 15 0.25 9.87 16.25
N CYS A 16 0.71 10.73 15.38
CA CYS A 16 1.78 11.67 15.68
C CYS A 16 1.50 12.99 14.99
N PHE A 17 2.15 14.03 15.46
CA PHE A 17 2.10 15.35 14.81
C PHE A 17 3.01 15.28 13.58
N VAL A 18 2.44 15.56 12.38
CA VAL A 18 3.18 15.40 11.12
C VAL A 18 2.91 16.59 10.21
N GLU A 19 3.97 17.20 9.70
CA GLU A 19 3.86 18.25 8.69
C GLU A 19 3.61 17.63 7.30
N ASP A 20 4.34 16.55 6.98
CA ASP A 20 4.20 15.83 5.72
C ASP A 20 3.72 14.41 5.98
N VAL A 21 2.57 14.08 5.42
CA VAL A 21 1.94 12.76 5.60
C VAL A 21 2.68 11.67 4.85
N GLU A 22 3.17 11.97 3.66
CA GLU A 22 3.79 10.96 2.79
C GLU A 22 5.04 10.33 3.41
N PRO A 23 6.05 11.07 3.88
CA PRO A 23 7.21 10.47 4.54
C PRO A 23 6.82 9.72 5.81
N TRP A 24 5.84 10.20 6.55
CA TRP A 24 5.32 9.52 7.72
C TRP A 24 4.70 8.16 7.36
N LEU A 25 3.94 8.08 6.27
CA LEU A 25 3.37 6.84 5.77
C LEU A 25 4.46 5.84 5.38
N VAL A 26 5.50 6.30 4.69
CA VAL A 26 6.65 5.44 4.34
C VAL A 26 7.26 4.84 5.59
N GLU A 27 7.49 5.66 6.60
CA GLU A 27 8.07 5.23 7.87
C GLU A 27 7.18 4.21 8.59
N ARG A 28 5.87 4.49 8.67
CA ARG A 28 4.91 3.58 9.33
C ARG A 28 4.81 2.24 8.62
N ILE A 29 4.71 2.23 7.31
CA ILE A 29 4.64 0.99 6.53
C ILE A 29 5.94 0.20 6.61
N SER A 30 7.09 0.89 6.59
CA SER A 30 8.40 0.27 6.73
C SER A 30 8.59 -0.40 8.09
N GLU A 31 8.13 0.24 9.16
CA GLU A 31 8.23 -0.30 10.52
C GLU A 31 7.26 -1.44 10.78
N ASP A 32 6.08 -1.38 10.19
CA ASP A 32 5.03 -2.38 10.39
C ASP A 32 4.32 -2.71 9.08
N PRO A 33 4.91 -3.54 8.22
CA PRO A 33 4.29 -3.94 6.95
C PRO A 33 3.04 -4.81 7.13
N THR A 34 2.69 -5.22 8.34
CA THR A 34 1.44 -5.96 8.61
C THR A 34 0.20 -5.18 8.21
N ILE A 35 0.29 -3.85 8.11
CA ILE A 35 -0.75 -2.99 7.54
C ILE A 35 -1.13 -3.46 6.13
N LEU A 36 -0.17 -4.02 5.38
CA LEU A 36 -0.38 -4.57 4.05
C LEU A 36 -0.84 -6.03 4.06
N GLY A 37 -1.03 -6.61 5.25
CA GLY A 37 -1.40 -8.00 5.44
C GLY A 37 -0.22 -8.96 5.53
N ARG A 38 1.03 -8.45 5.53
CA ARG A 38 2.25 -9.26 5.63
C ARG A 38 3.29 -8.55 6.47
N GLY A 39 3.84 -9.23 7.46
CA GLY A 39 4.88 -8.71 8.34
C GLY A 39 6.32 -9.03 7.93
N ASP A 40 6.50 -9.82 6.88
CA ASP A 40 7.78 -10.35 6.43
C ASP A 40 8.39 -9.56 5.25
N LEU A 41 7.92 -8.35 5.01
CA LEU A 41 8.38 -7.49 3.92
C LEU A 41 9.44 -6.51 4.39
N VAL A 42 10.45 -6.31 3.55
CA VAL A 42 11.53 -5.35 3.80
C VAL A 42 11.46 -4.24 2.74
N LEU A 43 11.49 -3.00 3.18
CA LEU A 43 11.49 -1.85 2.28
C LEU A 43 12.83 -1.77 1.54
N LYS A 44 12.79 -1.74 0.20
CA LYS A 44 13.96 -1.62 -0.67
C LYS A 44 14.10 -0.23 -1.27
N ARG A 45 12.98 0.41 -1.60
CA ARG A 45 12.97 1.74 -2.21
C ARG A 45 11.67 2.45 -1.86
N ALA A 46 11.75 3.75 -1.67
CA ALA A 46 10.61 4.61 -1.44
C ALA A 46 10.75 5.92 -2.20
N SER A 47 9.66 6.39 -2.75
CA SER A 47 9.56 7.75 -3.28
C SER A 47 8.15 8.27 -3.01
N TRP A 48 8.02 9.58 -2.91
CA TRP A 48 6.72 10.19 -2.69
C TRP A 48 6.64 11.55 -3.35
N ARG A 49 5.44 11.92 -3.68
CA ARG A 49 5.04 13.25 -4.14
C ARG A 49 3.75 13.61 -3.42
N SER A 50 3.22 14.79 -3.70
CA SER A 50 1.96 15.22 -3.12
C SER A 50 0.90 14.13 -3.22
N ARG A 51 0.43 13.63 -2.07
CA ARG A 51 -0.63 12.64 -1.89
C ARG A 51 -0.36 11.25 -2.50
N ARG A 52 0.89 10.95 -2.86
CA ARG A 52 1.26 9.67 -3.48
C ARG A 52 2.54 9.12 -2.89
N VAL A 53 2.54 7.81 -2.64
CA VAL A 53 3.71 7.08 -2.14
C VAL A 53 3.92 5.85 -3.02
N SER A 54 5.16 5.65 -3.45
CA SER A 54 5.58 4.48 -4.21
C SER A 54 6.62 3.71 -3.42
N LEU A 55 6.38 2.43 -3.20
CA LEU A 55 7.28 1.57 -2.46
C LEU A 55 7.66 0.34 -3.28
N LEU A 56 8.88 -0.11 -3.11
CA LEU A 56 9.32 -1.44 -3.49
C LEU A 56 9.69 -2.20 -2.23
N LEU A 57 8.99 -3.29 -1.97
CA LEU A 57 9.18 -4.15 -0.82
C LEU A 57 9.63 -5.53 -1.28
N GLU A 58 10.37 -6.24 -0.45
CA GLU A 58 10.85 -7.58 -0.77
C GLU A 58 10.55 -8.55 0.35
N ASN A 59 10.14 -9.76 -0.02
CA ASN A 59 10.22 -10.92 0.85
C ASN A 59 11.43 -11.74 0.42
N PRO A 60 12.58 -11.62 1.13
CA PRO A 60 13.79 -12.31 0.70
C PRO A 60 13.68 -13.84 0.71
N ALA A 61 12.94 -14.38 1.69
CA ALA A 61 12.76 -15.83 1.82
C ALA A 61 12.01 -16.44 0.65
N GLU A 62 11.07 -15.72 0.07
CA GLU A 62 10.26 -16.18 -1.05
C GLU A 62 10.76 -15.69 -2.41
N MET A 63 11.82 -14.89 -2.43
CA MET A 63 12.32 -14.23 -3.64
C MET A 63 11.19 -13.48 -4.36
N ALA A 64 10.40 -12.73 -3.61
CA ALA A 64 9.24 -12.01 -4.10
C ALA A 64 9.38 -10.51 -3.89
N LEU A 65 9.01 -9.74 -4.91
CA LEU A 65 8.96 -8.28 -4.87
C LEU A 65 7.50 -7.83 -4.88
N TYR A 66 7.25 -6.77 -4.14
CA TYR A 66 5.93 -6.14 -4.04
C TYR A 66 6.05 -4.68 -4.45
N VAL A 67 5.44 -4.34 -5.57
CA VAL A 67 5.37 -2.97 -6.07
C VAL A 67 4.10 -2.35 -5.51
N LEU A 68 4.25 -1.34 -4.68
CA LEU A 68 3.13 -0.70 -4.00
C LEU A 68 2.97 0.73 -4.50
N GLU A 69 1.77 1.09 -4.91
CA GLU A 69 1.35 2.44 -5.21
C GLU A 69 0.23 2.84 -4.26
N LEU A 70 0.50 3.83 -3.44
CA LEU A 70 -0.46 4.40 -2.49
C LEU A 70 -0.87 5.78 -2.96
N GLN A 71 -2.16 6.06 -2.94
CA GLN A 71 -2.71 7.38 -3.20
C GLN A 71 -3.64 7.77 -2.07
N LEU A 72 -3.42 8.95 -1.51
CA LEU A 72 -4.35 9.53 -0.55
C LEU A 72 -5.59 10.02 -1.30
N GLY A 73 -6.76 9.80 -0.70
CA GLY A 73 -8.02 10.03 -1.38
C GLY A 73 -8.46 8.84 -2.22
N PRO A 74 -9.39 9.04 -3.16
CA PRO A 74 -9.91 7.95 -3.99
C PRO A 74 -8.93 7.53 -5.07
N THR A 75 -8.96 6.25 -5.42
CA THR A 75 -8.27 5.73 -6.62
C THR A 75 -8.81 6.39 -7.87
N ASP A 76 -7.95 6.62 -8.83
CA ASP A 76 -8.29 7.11 -10.17
C ASP A 76 -7.55 6.33 -11.26
N ASP A 77 -7.81 6.67 -12.51
CA ASP A 77 -7.21 6.01 -13.67
C ASP A 77 -5.68 6.05 -13.62
N ARG A 78 -5.11 7.20 -13.27
CA ARG A 78 -3.66 7.39 -13.23
C ARG A 78 -3.00 6.53 -12.16
N HIS A 79 -3.67 6.35 -11.03
CA HIS A 79 -3.17 5.50 -9.93
C HIS A 79 -3.01 4.05 -10.41
N ILE A 80 -4.02 3.52 -11.10
CA ILE A 80 -3.99 2.17 -11.65
C ILE A 80 -2.92 2.04 -12.73
N ILE A 81 -2.84 3.01 -13.64
CA ILE A 81 -1.84 3.00 -14.72
C ILE A 81 -0.42 3.00 -14.15
N ARG A 82 -0.14 3.85 -13.16
CA ARG A 82 1.19 3.88 -12.52
C ARG A 82 1.54 2.54 -11.89
N LEU A 83 0.60 1.91 -11.22
CA LEU A 83 0.83 0.61 -10.61
C LEU A 83 1.22 -0.43 -11.66
N VAL A 84 0.45 -0.53 -12.74
CA VAL A 84 0.70 -1.51 -13.80
C VAL A 84 2.04 -1.25 -14.49
N GLU A 85 2.34 0.00 -14.82
CA GLU A 85 3.60 0.38 -15.44
C GLU A 85 4.81 0.05 -14.56
N ARG A 86 4.74 0.38 -13.27
CA ARG A 86 5.82 0.09 -12.33
C ARG A 86 5.99 -1.41 -12.09
N TRP A 87 4.89 -2.13 -11.96
CA TRP A 87 4.93 -3.58 -11.85
C TRP A 87 5.59 -4.21 -13.09
N ASP A 88 5.20 -3.79 -14.27
CA ASP A 88 5.76 -4.30 -15.52
C ASP A 88 7.26 -4.03 -15.64
N ALA A 89 7.68 -2.81 -15.34
CA ALA A 89 9.10 -2.44 -15.35
C ALA A 89 9.90 -3.24 -14.30
N THR A 90 9.35 -3.42 -13.12
CA THR A 90 10.01 -4.15 -12.03
C THR A 90 10.15 -5.63 -12.35
N ARG A 91 9.10 -6.28 -12.85
CA ARG A 91 9.17 -7.70 -13.20
C ARG A 91 10.15 -7.99 -14.33
N LYS A 92 10.29 -7.08 -15.28
CA LYS A 92 11.27 -7.20 -16.37
C LYS A 92 12.70 -7.04 -15.88
N ARG A 93 12.92 -6.11 -14.95
CA ARG A 93 14.25 -5.88 -14.37
C ARG A 93 14.67 -7.03 -13.45
N HIS A 94 13.73 -7.61 -12.74
CA HIS A 94 13.97 -8.67 -11.75
C HIS A 94 13.28 -9.98 -12.15
N TRP A 95 13.51 -10.42 -13.36
CA TRP A 95 12.82 -11.55 -13.98
C TRP A 95 12.97 -12.89 -13.23
N ARG A 96 13.96 -12.99 -12.33
CA ARG A 96 14.17 -14.19 -11.50
C ARG A 96 13.31 -14.18 -10.23
N LYS A 97 12.68 -13.07 -9.91
CA LYS A 97 11.84 -12.94 -8.73
C LYS A 97 10.37 -12.86 -9.13
N ARG A 98 9.51 -13.38 -8.28
CA ARG A 98 8.08 -13.16 -8.44
C ARG A 98 7.79 -11.69 -8.13
N CYS A 99 6.91 -11.07 -8.88
CA CYS A 99 6.60 -9.66 -8.72
C CYS A 99 5.09 -9.47 -8.59
N PHE A 100 4.67 -8.89 -7.49
CA PHE A 100 3.29 -8.62 -7.16
C PHE A 100 3.03 -7.12 -7.14
N ALA A 101 1.78 -6.73 -7.39
CA ALA A 101 1.34 -5.35 -7.32
C ALA A 101 0.41 -5.15 -6.12
N VAL A 102 0.54 -4.04 -5.43
CA VAL A 102 -0.31 -3.67 -4.30
C VAL A 102 -0.83 -2.25 -4.53
N LEU A 103 -2.14 -2.12 -4.64
CA LEU A 103 -2.80 -0.84 -4.77
C LEU A 103 -3.40 -0.45 -3.42
N VAL A 104 -3.01 0.72 -2.93
CA VAL A 104 -3.47 1.25 -1.64
C VAL A 104 -4.09 2.62 -1.85
N ALA A 105 -5.31 2.81 -1.37
CA ALA A 105 -6.01 4.08 -1.44
C ALA A 105 -6.90 4.27 -0.23
N GLU A 106 -7.39 5.49 -0.01
CA GLU A 106 -8.38 5.73 1.03
C GLU A 106 -9.78 5.30 0.60
N GLN A 107 -10.04 5.26 -0.71
CA GLN A 107 -11.30 4.79 -1.26
C GLN A 107 -11.07 4.17 -2.64
N ILE A 108 -11.67 3.01 -2.86
CA ILE A 108 -11.67 2.35 -4.16
C ILE A 108 -13.14 2.18 -4.58
N ALA A 109 -13.57 3.03 -5.53
CA ALA A 109 -14.95 2.99 -6.01
C ALA A 109 -15.26 1.69 -6.76
N PRO A 110 -16.52 1.23 -6.77
CA PRO A 110 -16.92 -0.03 -7.44
C PRO A 110 -16.48 -0.14 -8.90
N ARG A 111 -16.51 0.96 -9.64
CA ARG A 111 -16.07 0.94 -11.06
C ARG A 111 -14.58 0.56 -11.18
N TYR A 112 -13.74 1.02 -10.25
CA TYR A 112 -12.31 0.68 -10.25
C TYR A 112 -12.07 -0.73 -9.74
N LEU A 113 -12.87 -1.21 -8.80
CA LEU A 113 -12.82 -2.62 -8.39
C LEU A 113 -13.06 -3.54 -9.57
N ASN A 114 -14.03 -3.23 -10.42
CA ASN A 114 -14.34 -4.01 -11.63
C ASN A 114 -13.17 -4.00 -12.63
N ILE A 115 -12.55 -2.83 -12.84
CA ILE A 115 -11.37 -2.69 -13.72
C ILE A 115 -10.20 -3.49 -13.15
N LEU A 116 -9.94 -3.38 -11.86
CA LEU A 116 -8.84 -4.10 -11.19
C LEU A 116 -9.06 -5.61 -11.22
N GLN A 117 -10.30 -6.06 -11.13
CA GLN A 117 -10.64 -7.47 -11.26
C GLN A 117 -10.30 -8.00 -12.67
N LEU A 118 -10.54 -7.21 -13.70
CA LEU A 118 -10.14 -7.56 -15.07
C LEU A 118 -8.61 -7.57 -15.22
N ILE A 119 -7.94 -6.57 -14.68
CA ILE A 119 -6.47 -6.46 -14.70
C ILE A 119 -5.83 -7.65 -13.96
N SER A 120 -6.45 -8.13 -12.89
CA SER A 120 -5.91 -9.23 -12.08
C SER A 120 -5.74 -10.55 -12.85
N ARG A 121 -6.32 -10.65 -14.03
CA ARG A 121 -6.10 -11.80 -14.90
C ARG A 121 -4.67 -11.86 -15.45
N ALA A 122 -4.02 -10.70 -15.57
CA ALA A 122 -2.66 -10.58 -16.10
C ALA A 122 -1.66 -10.07 -15.06
N VAL A 123 -2.11 -9.30 -14.09
CA VAL A 123 -1.29 -8.68 -13.07
C VAL A 123 -1.73 -9.19 -11.69
N PRO A 124 -0.84 -9.82 -10.91
CA PRO A 124 -1.19 -10.25 -9.56
C PRO A 124 -1.32 -9.03 -8.63
N VAL A 125 -2.55 -8.60 -8.39
CA VAL A 125 -2.86 -7.37 -7.66
C VAL A 125 -3.52 -7.69 -6.32
N ALA A 126 -3.03 -7.07 -5.25
CA ALA A 126 -3.70 -7.00 -3.96
C ALA A 126 -4.21 -5.58 -3.75
N LEU A 127 -5.38 -5.46 -3.15
CA LEU A 127 -6.02 -4.18 -2.87
C LEU A 127 -6.08 -3.94 -1.37
N ARG A 128 -5.80 -2.70 -0.97
CA ARG A 128 -5.95 -2.28 0.42
C ARG A 128 -6.59 -0.89 0.47
N GLU A 129 -7.55 -0.71 1.35
CA GLU A 129 -7.99 0.61 1.74
C GLU A 129 -7.34 0.98 3.07
N ILE A 130 -6.92 2.22 3.17
CA ILE A 130 -6.42 2.79 4.41
C ILE A 130 -7.24 4.02 4.76
N ARG A 131 -7.19 4.42 6.01
CA ARG A 131 -7.72 5.68 6.46
C ARG A 131 -6.62 6.45 7.15
N VAL A 132 -6.37 7.64 6.62
CA VAL A 132 -5.48 8.60 7.25
C VAL A 132 -6.36 9.71 7.76
N SER A 133 -6.42 9.87 9.06
CA SER A 133 -7.24 10.90 9.69
C SER A 133 -6.34 11.84 10.48
N GLU A 134 -6.68 13.12 10.41
CA GLU A 134 -5.99 14.18 11.12
C GLU A 134 -6.99 14.88 12.04
N ALA A 135 -6.67 14.94 13.32
CA ALA A 135 -7.47 15.60 14.31
C ALA A 135 -6.55 16.27 15.35
N ALA A 136 -6.77 17.55 15.62
CA ALA A 136 -5.97 18.31 16.59
C ALA A 136 -4.46 18.24 16.33
N GLY A 137 -4.05 18.21 15.06
CA GLY A 137 -2.66 18.16 14.65
C GLY A 137 -2.03 16.77 14.72
N THR A 138 -2.80 15.74 15.00
CA THR A 138 -2.32 14.36 14.99
C THR A 138 -2.84 13.59 13.79
N VAL A 139 -2.00 12.68 13.25
CA VAL A 139 -2.33 11.84 12.11
C VAL A 139 -2.42 10.40 12.57
N THR A 140 -3.49 9.72 12.19
CA THR A 140 -3.68 8.31 12.45
C THR A 140 -3.83 7.54 11.15
N LEU A 141 -3.31 6.31 11.14
CA LEU A 141 -3.40 5.39 10.02
C LEU A 141 -4.18 4.15 10.45
N ALA A 142 -5.21 3.81 9.69
CA ALA A 142 -5.94 2.56 9.85
C ALA A 142 -5.98 1.83 8.52
N ALA A 143 -5.75 0.52 8.53
CA ALA A 143 -5.86 -0.31 7.35
C ALA A 143 -7.17 -1.07 7.36
N VAL A 144 -7.89 -1.02 6.24
CA VAL A 144 -9.11 -1.79 6.03
C VAL A 144 -8.88 -2.70 4.83
N ARG A 145 -9.06 -3.99 5.05
CA ARG A 145 -8.88 -4.96 3.98
C ARG A 145 -10.07 -4.92 3.03
N VAL A 146 -9.81 -4.61 1.77
CA VAL A 146 -10.84 -4.61 0.71
C VAL A 146 -10.92 -5.98 0.04
N GLY A 147 -9.84 -6.72 0.04
CA GLY A 147 -9.77 -8.04 -0.57
C GLY A 147 -8.45 -8.24 -1.29
N SER A 148 -8.21 -9.47 -1.68
CA SER A 148 -7.05 -9.81 -2.51
C SER A 148 -7.56 -10.36 -3.82
N LEU A 149 -7.08 -9.80 -4.92
CA LEU A 149 -7.29 -10.33 -6.27
C LEU A 149 -6.16 -11.28 -6.66
N LEU A 150 -5.24 -11.52 -5.75
CA LEU A 150 -4.19 -12.53 -5.91
C LEU A 150 -4.81 -13.91 -5.87
N ARG A 151 -4.48 -14.69 -6.85
CA ARG A 151 -4.84 -16.10 -6.94
C ARG A 151 -3.70 -16.99 -6.46
#